data_d8d1deb23d9a0979f6a5848665e4837b
#
_entry.id   d8d1deb23d9a0979f6a5848665e4837b
#
_cell.length_a   1.000
_cell.length_b   1.000
_cell.length_c   1.000
_cell.angle_alpha   90.00
_cell.angle_beta   90.00
_cell.angle_gamma   90.00
#
_symmetry.space_group_name_H-M   'P 1'
#
loop_
_entity.id
_entity.type
_entity.pdbx_description
1 polymer ?
#
loop_
_entity_poly.entity_id
_entity_poly.type
_entity_poly.pdbx_seq_one_letter_code
_entity_poly.pdbx_strand_id
1 'polypeptide(L)'
;MVSKRKRTAEPQNNVNENQEDRQEISPELENQTQDEEVEIEQEEPFDPETADGEALLAKYRELEAELSEAQERVLRTAADAENFKKRLQREKEEQTRYANESFMRELLPVIDNLERALEHSGSGSDQEGLVDGLNMTLKGFLDTLTRFGCTQVEAAGKPFDPNFHEAVSQEESADHEPNTVLNELQKGYMLKERLLRPAMVLVSKRSSQQDTTTREQTTAENAAANSGEVKIKVKKG
;
A
#
# COMPACT_ATOMS: atom_id res chain seq x y z
N MET A 1 12.00 73.31 -37.72
CA MET A 1 12.56 71.99 -37.49
C MET A 1 12.29 71.60 -36.06
N VAL A 2 11.28 70.76 -35.83
CA VAL A 2 10.72 70.41 -34.52
C VAL A 2 11.10 68.98 -34.20
N SER A 3 11.94 68.85 -33.15
CA SER A 3 12.43 67.54 -32.70
C SER A 3 11.37 66.85 -31.85
N LYS A 4 10.85 65.69 -32.29
CA LYS A 4 9.93 64.80 -31.54
C LYS A 4 10.70 64.02 -30.51
N ARG A 5 10.46 64.25 -29.20
CA ARG A 5 10.87 63.39 -28.10
C ARG A 5 9.94 62.21 -28.03
N LYS A 6 10.48 60.95 -28.18
CA LYS A 6 9.82 59.75 -27.87
C LYS A 6 9.74 59.56 -26.34
N ARG A 7 8.52 59.40 -25.80
CA ARG A 7 8.29 58.93 -24.42
C ARG A 7 8.43 57.41 -24.44
N THR A 8 9.39 56.90 -23.71
CA THR A 8 9.49 55.49 -23.34
C THR A 8 8.47 55.18 -22.24
N ALA A 9 7.59 54.24 -22.50
CA ALA A 9 6.65 53.71 -21.51
C ALA A 9 7.39 52.70 -20.59
N GLU A 10 7.32 52.93 -19.29
CA GLU A 10 7.71 51.99 -18.26
C GLU A 10 6.71 50.82 -18.21
N PRO A 11 7.16 49.56 -18.06
CA PRO A 11 6.25 48.45 -17.82
C PRO A 11 5.77 48.49 -16.37
N GLN A 12 4.47 48.62 -16.18
CA GLN A 12 3.80 48.41 -14.89
C GLN A 12 3.97 46.96 -14.46
N ASN A 13 4.69 46.80 -13.36
CA ASN A 13 4.89 45.54 -12.67
C ASN A 13 3.58 45.19 -11.94
N ASN A 14 2.78 44.32 -12.54
CA ASN A 14 1.54 43.82 -11.95
C ASN A 14 1.93 42.69 -10.97
N VAL A 15 2.17 43.05 -9.72
CA VAL A 15 2.32 42.13 -8.61
C VAL A 15 0.94 41.61 -8.29
N ASN A 16 0.60 40.44 -8.86
CA ASN A 16 -0.59 39.70 -8.52
C ASN A 16 -0.33 39.04 -7.15
N GLU A 17 -0.94 39.60 -6.13
CA GLU A 17 -1.00 39.02 -4.78
C GLU A 17 -1.72 37.69 -4.82
N ASN A 18 -0.97 36.58 -4.92
CA ASN A 18 -1.44 35.27 -4.53
C ASN A 18 -1.39 35.15 -3.00
N GLN A 19 -2.36 35.78 -2.35
CA GLN A 19 -2.79 35.46 -1.00
C GLN A 19 -3.84 34.34 -1.10
N GLU A 20 -3.42 33.10 -1.12
CA GLU A 20 -4.28 31.94 -0.77
C GLU A 20 -3.39 30.70 -0.89
N ASP A 21 -2.61 30.43 0.14
CA ASP A 21 -2.16 29.10 0.58
C ASP A 21 -1.25 29.23 1.81
N ARG A 22 -1.71 29.99 2.80
CA ARG A 22 -1.27 29.75 4.16
C ARG A 22 -2.12 28.61 4.70
N GLN A 23 -1.66 27.38 4.47
CA GLN A 23 -2.11 26.25 5.25
C GLN A 23 -1.93 26.60 6.72
N GLU A 24 -3.05 26.67 7.42
CA GLU A 24 -3.12 26.76 8.87
C GLU A 24 -2.30 25.61 9.45
N ILE A 25 -1.11 25.95 9.95
CA ILE A 25 -0.35 25.04 10.79
C ILE A 25 -1.19 24.90 12.05
N SER A 26 -1.71 23.69 12.25
CA SER A 26 -2.58 23.35 13.38
C SER A 26 -1.94 23.83 14.69
N PRO A 27 -2.72 24.47 15.59
CA PRO A 27 -2.21 25.03 16.86
C PRO A 27 -1.76 24.01 17.90
N GLU A 28 -1.73 22.71 17.53
CA GLU A 28 -1.27 21.64 18.42
C GLU A 28 0.26 21.48 18.53
N LEU A 29 1.04 22.16 17.68
CA LEU A 29 2.50 22.10 17.73
C LEU A 29 3.14 23.23 18.55
N GLU A 30 2.38 24.26 18.92
CA GLU A 30 2.88 25.38 19.70
C GLU A 30 2.91 25.14 21.23
N ASN A 31 2.36 24.04 21.72
CA ASN A 31 2.21 23.80 23.16
C ASN A 31 3.21 22.79 23.76
N GLN A 32 4.31 22.48 23.08
CA GLN A 32 5.36 21.61 23.61
C GLN A 32 6.73 22.26 23.78
N THR A 33 6.87 23.54 23.50
CA THR A 33 7.95 24.31 24.10
C THR A 33 7.49 24.77 25.48
N GLN A 34 7.46 23.85 26.43
CA GLN A 34 7.61 24.24 27.81
C GLN A 34 8.97 24.92 27.87
N ASP A 35 8.95 26.26 27.98
CA ASP A 35 10.08 27.03 28.45
C ASP A 35 10.41 26.48 29.86
N GLU A 36 11.23 25.43 29.94
CA GLU A 36 12.03 25.20 31.13
C GLU A 36 12.92 26.41 31.20
N GLU A 37 12.49 27.40 32.00
CA GLU A 37 13.37 28.43 32.54
C GLU A 37 14.48 27.68 33.27
N VAL A 38 15.56 27.39 32.53
CA VAL A 38 16.80 26.95 33.13
C VAL A 38 17.27 28.14 33.97
N GLU A 39 17.01 28.10 35.27
CA GLU A 39 17.66 28.99 36.22
C GLU A 39 19.16 28.79 36.03
N ILE A 40 19.76 29.66 35.22
CA ILE A 40 21.21 29.74 35.09
C ILE A 40 21.66 30.34 36.44
N GLU A 41 22.00 29.47 37.37
CA GLU A 41 22.78 29.90 38.55
C GLU A 41 23.99 30.60 37.97
N GLN A 42 24.07 31.93 38.23
CA GLN A 42 25.20 32.76 37.82
C GLN A 42 26.37 32.38 38.73
N GLU A 43 27.09 31.34 38.34
CA GLU A 43 28.40 31.07 38.96
C GLU A 43 29.27 32.28 38.75
N GLU A 44 29.90 32.73 39.82
CA GLU A 44 30.86 33.86 39.75
C GLU A 44 31.92 33.52 38.71
N PRO A 45 32.27 34.47 37.82
CA PRO A 45 33.20 34.17 36.73
C PRO A 45 34.56 33.71 37.33
N PHE A 46 34.94 32.49 36.96
CA PHE A 46 36.21 31.90 37.33
C PHE A 46 37.37 32.77 36.82
N ASP A 47 38.17 33.35 37.77
CA ASP A 47 39.33 34.17 37.43
C ASP A 47 40.60 33.29 37.42
N PRO A 48 41.17 33.01 36.22
CA PRO A 48 42.33 32.13 36.09
C PRO A 48 43.62 32.76 36.65
N GLU A 49 43.68 34.09 36.84
CA GLU A 49 44.92 34.77 37.33
C GLU A 49 45.06 34.69 38.87
N THR A 50 43.96 34.50 39.58
CA THR A 50 43.94 34.46 41.07
C THR A 50 43.67 33.02 41.59
N ALA A 51 43.37 32.07 40.71
CA ALA A 51 43.07 30.72 41.09
C ALA A 51 44.33 29.92 41.51
N ASP A 52 44.19 29.13 42.58
CA ASP A 52 45.21 28.17 42.98
C ASP A 52 45.31 27.05 41.90
N GLY A 53 46.51 26.47 41.77
CA GLY A 53 46.81 25.46 40.75
C GLY A 53 45.87 24.25 40.78
N GLU A 54 45.36 23.88 41.98
CA GLU A 54 44.39 22.78 42.14
C GLU A 54 43.00 23.15 41.57
N ALA A 55 42.55 24.40 41.80
CA ALA A 55 41.27 24.92 41.29
C ALA A 55 41.31 25.03 39.76
N LEU A 56 42.44 25.42 39.20
CA LEU A 56 42.62 25.46 37.73
C LEU A 56 42.53 24.05 37.11
N LEU A 57 43.15 23.07 37.73
CA LEU A 57 43.11 21.67 37.27
C LEU A 57 41.69 21.08 37.39
N ALA A 58 40.95 21.44 38.44
CA ALA A 58 39.56 21.03 38.61
C ALA A 58 38.66 21.60 37.48
N LYS A 59 38.78 22.89 37.20
CA LYS A 59 38.01 23.55 36.14
C LYS A 59 38.39 23.02 34.72
N TYR A 60 39.66 22.72 34.52
CA TYR A 60 40.09 22.09 33.26
C TYR A 60 39.43 20.73 33.04
N ARG A 61 39.37 19.88 34.06
CA ARG A 61 38.71 18.55 33.98
C ARG A 61 37.19 18.67 33.75
N GLU A 62 36.56 19.64 34.41
CA GLU A 62 35.14 19.93 34.21
C GLU A 62 34.86 20.34 32.75
N LEU A 63 35.61 21.31 32.21
CA LEU A 63 35.48 21.73 30.82
C LEU A 63 35.79 20.61 29.83
N GLU A 64 36.75 19.75 30.14
CA GLU A 64 37.06 18.58 29.32
C GLU A 64 35.89 17.57 29.29
N ALA A 65 35.21 17.36 30.43
CA ALA A 65 34.02 16.54 30.54
C ALA A 65 32.82 17.15 29.82
N GLU A 66 32.57 18.46 29.93
CA GLU A 66 31.53 19.19 29.23
C GLU A 66 31.73 19.14 27.69
N LEU A 67 32.99 19.32 27.26
CA LEU A 67 33.34 19.24 25.84
C LEU A 67 33.11 17.82 25.30
N SER A 68 33.47 16.79 26.04
CA SER A 68 33.22 15.39 25.68
C SER A 68 31.73 15.09 25.57
N GLU A 69 30.95 15.56 26.54
CA GLU A 69 29.50 15.38 26.52
C GLU A 69 28.84 16.16 25.37
N ALA A 70 29.29 17.39 25.12
CA ALA A 70 28.79 18.17 23.99
C ALA A 70 29.12 17.52 22.65
N GLN A 71 30.33 16.96 22.51
CA GLN A 71 30.71 16.20 21.30
C GLN A 71 29.86 14.94 21.13
N GLU A 72 29.58 14.19 22.20
CA GLU A 72 28.71 13.02 22.12
C GLU A 72 27.29 13.40 21.74
N ARG A 73 26.72 14.50 22.32
CA ARG A 73 25.42 15.02 21.94
C ARG A 73 25.37 15.41 20.44
N VAL A 74 26.39 16.10 19.95
CA VAL A 74 26.46 16.49 18.53
C VAL A 74 26.52 15.25 17.63
N LEU A 75 27.33 14.25 17.97
CA LEU A 75 27.42 12.99 17.20
C LEU A 75 26.08 12.24 17.19
N ARG A 76 25.42 12.16 18.35
CA ARG A 76 24.09 11.52 18.46
C ARG A 76 23.06 12.26 17.62
N THR A 77 22.99 13.58 17.75
CA THR A 77 22.05 14.41 16.98
C THR A 77 22.32 14.31 15.47
N ALA A 78 23.58 14.28 15.07
CA ALA A 78 23.94 14.10 13.66
C ALA A 78 23.51 12.72 13.13
N ALA A 79 23.71 11.65 13.92
CA ALA A 79 23.27 10.30 13.55
C ALA A 79 21.73 10.21 13.47
N ASP A 80 21.02 10.82 14.40
CA ASP A 80 19.54 10.86 14.40
C ASP A 80 19.01 11.64 13.21
N ALA A 81 19.63 12.79 12.89
CA ALA A 81 19.28 13.58 11.71
C ALA A 81 19.51 12.79 10.40
N GLU A 82 20.61 12.03 10.29
CA GLU A 82 20.86 11.18 9.13
C GLU A 82 19.82 10.04 9.00
N ASN A 83 19.50 9.38 10.11
CA ASN A 83 18.48 8.34 10.15
C ASN A 83 17.09 8.90 9.78
N PHE A 84 16.73 10.07 10.32
CA PHE A 84 15.50 10.77 9.97
C PHE A 84 15.44 11.13 8.49
N LYS A 85 16.53 11.67 7.94
CA LYS A 85 16.63 11.99 6.51
C LYS A 85 16.45 10.75 5.64
N LYS A 86 17.09 9.62 5.99
CA LYS A 86 16.93 8.34 5.27
C LYS A 86 15.49 7.82 5.32
N ARG A 87 14.84 7.93 6.48
CA ARG A 87 13.44 7.55 6.64
C ARG A 87 12.54 8.42 5.78
N LEU A 88 12.66 9.74 5.88
CA LEU A 88 11.86 10.69 5.12
C LEU A 88 12.03 10.50 3.60
N GLN A 89 13.24 10.21 3.16
CA GLN A 89 13.50 9.93 1.75
C GLN A 89 12.73 8.69 1.26
N ARG A 90 12.72 7.60 2.05
CA ARG A 90 11.96 6.38 1.72
C ARG A 90 10.45 6.64 1.70
N GLU A 91 9.93 7.34 2.70
CA GLU A 91 8.51 7.73 2.77
C GLU A 91 8.11 8.57 1.54
N LYS A 92 8.95 9.54 1.15
CA LYS A 92 8.71 10.36 -0.03
C LYS A 92 8.72 9.53 -1.32
N GLU A 93 9.65 8.61 -1.46
CA GLU A 93 9.71 7.70 -2.62
C GLU A 93 8.46 6.82 -2.69
N GLU A 94 8.00 6.28 -1.56
CA GLU A 94 6.79 5.49 -1.46
C GLU A 94 5.55 6.32 -1.80
N GLN A 95 5.40 7.49 -1.21
CA GLN A 95 4.29 8.42 -1.52
C GLN A 95 4.26 8.78 -3.01
N THR A 96 5.42 9.10 -3.61
CA THR A 96 5.49 9.38 -5.04
C THR A 96 5.17 8.16 -5.90
N ARG A 97 5.59 6.97 -5.45
CA ARG A 97 5.34 5.71 -6.15
C ARG A 97 3.85 5.37 -6.23
N TYR A 98 3.08 5.72 -5.20
CA TYR A 98 1.65 5.40 -5.08
C TYR A 98 0.74 6.64 -5.08
N ALA A 99 1.24 7.80 -5.48
CA ALA A 99 0.48 9.05 -5.52
C ALA A 99 -0.84 8.95 -6.30
N ASN A 100 -0.89 8.11 -7.33
CA ASN A 100 -2.06 7.95 -8.19
C ASN A 100 -2.99 6.80 -7.73
N GLU A 101 -2.74 6.17 -6.58
CA GLU A 101 -3.52 5.01 -6.12
C GLU A 101 -5.01 5.31 -6.00
N SER A 102 -5.37 6.39 -5.29
CA SER A 102 -6.77 6.77 -5.09
C SER A 102 -7.46 7.12 -6.41
N PHE A 103 -6.79 7.88 -7.27
CA PHE A 103 -7.31 8.21 -8.59
C PHE A 103 -7.56 6.98 -9.45
N MET A 104 -6.61 6.05 -9.49
CA MET A 104 -6.78 4.80 -10.23
C MET A 104 -7.93 3.96 -9.68
N ARG A 105 -8.08 3.90 -8.36
CA ARG A 105 -9.18 3.18 -7.70
C ARG A 105 -10.54 3.73 -8.10
N GLU A 106 -10.68 5.05 -8.20
CA GLU A 106 -11.90 5.72 -8.63
C GLU A 106 -12.19 5.53 -10.14
N LEU A 107 -11.19 5.19 -10.94
CA LEU A 107 -11.38 4.86 -12.36
C LEU A 107 -11.86 3.43 -12.61
N LEU A 108 -11.65 2.48 -11.68
CA LEU A 108 -12.03 1.08 -11.88
C LEU A 108 -13.53 0.88 -12.16
N PRO A 109 -14.47 1.58 -11.49
CA PRO A 109 -15.90 1.49 -11.82
C PRO A 109 -16.23 1.90 -13.25
N VAL A 110 -15.44 2.79 -13.85
CA VAL A 110 -15.64 3.20 -15.26
C VAL A 110 -15.30 2.03 -16.19
N ILE A 111 -14.22 1.30 -15.89
CA ILE A 111 -13.85 0.09 -16.62
C ILE A 111 -14.96 -0.97 -16.51
N ASP A 112 -15.42 -1.24 -15.28
CA ASP A 112 -16.49 -2.20 -15.03
C ASP A 112 -17.77 -1.86 -15.81
N ASN A 113 -18.12 -0.58 -15.92
CA ASN A 113 -19.26 -0.13 -16.69
C ASN A 113 -19.05 -0.31 -18.22
N LEU A 114 -17.83 -0.09 -18.72
CA LEU A 114 -17.49 -0.34 -20.11
C LEU A 114 -17.54 -1.84 -20.43
N GLU A 115 -17.02 -2.70 -19.57
CA GLU A 115 -17.09 -4.16 -19.71
C GLU A 115 -18.53 -4.65 -19.68
N ARG A 116 -19.33 -4.15 -18.75
CA ARG A 116 -20.76 -4.47 -18.66
C ARG A 116 -21.54 -4.02 -19.90
N ALA A 117 -21.20 -2.85 -20.46
CA ALA A 117 -21.81 -2.37 -21.68
C ALA A 117 -21.51 -3.28 -22.88
N LEU A 118 -20.27 -3.80 -22.93
CA LEU A 118 -19.86 -4.79 -23.94
C LEU A 118 -20.61 -6.11 -23.81
N GLU A 119 -20.76 -6.63 -22.58
CA GLU A 119 -21.50 -7.88 -22.31
C GLU A 119 -22.98 -7.77 -22.69
N HIS A 120 -23.59 -6.60 -22.52
CA HIS A 120 -25.02 -6.37 -22.83
C HIS A 120 -25.27 -5.85 -24.25
N SER A 121 -24.20 -5.54 -25.02
CA SER A 121 -24.35 -5.18 -26.42
C SER A 121 -24.68 -6.43 -27.23
N GLY A 122 -25.98 -6.56 -27.60
CA GLY A 122 -26.49 -7.72 -28.32
C GLY A 122 -25.88 -7.87 -29.72
N SER A 123 -25.99 -9.08 -30.28
CA SER A 123 -25.45 -9.50 -31.60
C SER A 123 -26.26 -8.94 -32.79
N GLY A 124 -26.61 -7.66 -32.79
CA GLY A 124 -27.31 -7.01 -33.92
C GLY A 124 -26.33 -6.43 -34.93
N SER A 125 -26.54 -6.68 -36.22
CA SER A 125 -25.70 -6.21 -37.32
C SER A 125 -25.46 -4.68 -37.34
N ASP A 126 -26.38 -3.90 -36.78
CA ASP A 126 -26.27 -2.43 -36.72
C ASP A 126 -25.40 -1.93 -35.54
N GLN A 127 -24.98 -2.83 -34.64
CA GLN A 127 -24.21 -2.51 -33.44
C GLN A 127 -22.74 -2.96 -33.52
N GLU A 128 -22.35 -3.74 -34.49
CA GLU A 128 -20.97 -4.25 -34.63
C GLU A 128 -19.92 -3.13 -34.61
N GLY A 129 -20.14 -2.04 -35.34
CA GLY A 129 -19.23 -0.91 -35.35
C GLY A 129 -19.11 -0.16 -34.02
N LEU A 130 -20.20 -0.14 -33.25
CA LEU A 130 -20.19 0.45 -31.87
C LEU A 130 -19.43 -0.44 -30.89
N VAL A 131 -19.65 -1.76 -30.97
CA VAL A 131 -18.98 -2.76 -30.14
C VAL A 131 -17.47 -2.75 -30.40
N ASP A 132 -17.06 -2.70 -31.67
CA ASP A 132 -15.65 -2.59 -32.06
C ASP A 132 -15.01 -1.30 -31.51
N GLY A 133 -15.69 -0.16 -31.66
CA GLY A 133 -15.23 1.12 -31.11
C GLY A 133 -15.06 1.08 -29.58
N LEU A 134 -16.01 0.45 -28.88
CA LEU A 134 -15.97 0.31 -27.43
C LEU A 134 -14.83 -0.62 -26.98
N ASN A 135 -14.63 -1.75 -27.69
CA ASN A 135 -13.50 -2.66 -27.45
C ASN A 135 -12.14 -1.96 -27.65
N MET A 136 -12.00 -1.16 -28.71
CA MET A 136 -10.80 -0.39 -28.96
C MET A 136 -10.55 0.65 -27.84
N THR A 137 -11.60 1.29 -27.37
CA THR A 137 -11.53 2.26 -26.27
C THR A 137 -11.11 1.59 -24.96
N LEU A 138 -11.74 0.48 -24.61
CA LEU A 138 -11.41 -0.31 -23.42
C LEU A 138 -9.97 -0.79 -23.46
N LYS A 139 -9.54 -1.36 -24.60
CA LYS A 139 -8.15 -1.80 -24.78
C LYS A 139 -7.16 -0.65 -24.62
N GLY A 140 -7.40 0.49 -25.29
CA GLY A 140 -6.53 1.67 -25.16
C GLY A 140 -6.45 2.21 -23.74
N PHE A 141 -7.55 2.10 -22.98
CA PHE A 141 -7.60 2.48 -21.58
C PHE A 141 -6.77 1.53 -20.70
N LEU A 142 -6.93 0.21 -20.87
CA LEU A 142 -6.15 -0.80 -20.15
C LEU A 142 -4.65 -0.72 -20.48
N ASP A 143 -4.28 -0.49 -21.73
CA ASP A 143 -2.90 -0.27 -22.15
C ASP A 143 -2.31 0.99 -21.50
N THR A 144 -3.13 2.02 -21.31
CA THR A 144 -2.72 3.23 -20.60
C THR A 144 -2.48 2.95 -19.12
N LEU A 145 -3.41 2.28 -18.44
CA LEU A 145 -3.24 1.89 -17.04
C LEU A 145 -1.98 1.05 -16.82
N THR A 146 -1.71 0.10 -17.74
CA THR A 146 -0.51 -0.75 -17.68
C THR A 146 0.78 0.09 -17.76
N ARG A 147 0.82 1.13 -18.57
CA ARG A 147 1.97 2.06 -18.63
C ARG A 147 2.21 2.80 -17.32
N PHE A 148 1.16 3.06 -16.54
CA PHE A 148 1.27 3.64 -15.20
C PHE A 148 1.50 2.59 -14.10
N GLY A 149 1.65 1.32 -14.48
CA GLY A 149 1.94 0.21 -13.56
C GLY A 149 0.70 -0.40 -12.90
N CYS A 150 -0.50 -0.11 -13.43
CA CYS A 150 -1.73 -0.77 -13.02
C CYS A 150 -1.95 -1.99 -13.92
N THR A 151 -1.97 -3.18 -13.34
CA THR A 151 -2.13 -4.47 -14.05
C THR A 151 -3.35 -5.22 -13.53
N GLN A 152 -4.02 -5.93 -14.42
CA GLN A 152 -5.13 -6.80 -14.05
C GLN A 152 -4.63 -8.05 -13.32
N VAL A 153 -5.36 -8.51 -12.31
CA VAL A 153 -5.16 -9.80 -11.66
C VAL A 153 -5.87 -10.86 -12.49
N GLU A 154 -5.13 -11.81 -13.02
CA GLU A 154 -5.72 -12.96 -13.72
C GLU A 154 -6.21 -13.97 -12.70
N ALA A 155 -7.53 -14.11 -12.54
CA ALA A 155 -8.13 -15.00 -11.55
C ALA A 155 -8.76 -16.26 -12.18
N ALA A 156 -9.38 -16.16 -13.34
CA ALA A 156 -10.14 -17.26 -13.97
C ALA A 156 -9.28 -18.52 -14.19
N GLY A 157 -9.78 -19.66 -13.73
CA GLY A 157 -9.11 -20.97 -13.83
C GLY A 157 -7.92 -21.16 -12.89
N LYS A 158 -7.58 -20.18 -12.04
CA LYS A 158 -6.50 -20.30 -11.04
C LYS A 158 -7.03 -20.73 -9.68
N PRO A 159 -6.17 -21.29 -8.81
CA PRO A 159 -6.53 -21.53 -7.42
C PRO A 159 -6.92 -20.23 -6.72
N PHE A 160 -7.90 -20.28 -5.84
CA PHE A 160 -8.32 -19.14 -5.04
C PHE A 160 -7.21 -18.71 -4.08
N ASP A 161 -6.83 -17.43 -4.13
CA ASP A 161 -5.88 -16.79 -3.21
C ASP A 161 -6.55 -15.62 -2.49
N PRO A 162 -6.72 -15.67 -1.15
CA PRO A 162 -7.34 -14.59 -0.39
C PRO A 162 -6.62 -13.24 -0.46
N ASN A 163 -5.34 -13.22 -0.87
CA ASN A 163 -4.59 -11.97 -1.00
C ASN A 163 -5.00 -11.16 -2.24
N PHE A 164 -5.54 -11.82 -3.28
CA PHE A 164 -5.86 -11.21 -4.56
C PHE A 164 -7.33 -11.38 -4.97
N HIS A 165 -8.02 -12.34 -4.37
CA HIS A 165 -9.37 -12.73 -4.76
C HIS A 165 -10.35 -12.58 -3.60
N GLU A 166 -11.58 -12.17 -3.92
CA GLU A 166 -12.72 -12.13 -3.01
C GLU A 166 -13.78 -13.09 -3.50
N ALA A 167 -14.02 -14.18 -2.77
CA ALA A 167 -15.04 -15.16 -3.11
C ALA A 167 -16.43 -14.64 -2.73
N VAL A 168 -17.26 -14.35 -3.72
CA VAL A 168 -18.64 -13.86 -3.52
C VAL A 168 -19.60 -15.04 -3.37
N SER A 169 -19.39 -16.12 -4.13
CA SER A 169 -20.23 -17.31 -4.14
C SER A 169 -19.42 -18.57 -4.42
N GLN A 170 -19.99 -19.70 -4.09
CA GLN A 170 -19.45 -21.01 -4.36
C GLN A 170 -20.44 -21.81 -5.20
N GLU A 171 -19.96 -22.53 -6.22
CA GLU A 171 -20.73 -23.38 -7.09
C GLU A 171 -20.15 -24.80 -7.11
N GLU A 172 -21.03 -25.81 -7.11
CA GLU A 172 -20.58 -27.20 -7.24
C GLU A 172 -20.11 -27.46 -8.66
N SER A 173 -18.87 -27.88 -8.82
CA SER A 173 -18.27 -28.25 -10.10
C SER A 173 -17.66 -29.62 -10.01
N ALA A 174 -17.96 -30.45 -11.01
CA ALA A 174 -17.35 -31.78 -11.18
C ALA A 174 -16.05 -31.70 -12.00
N ASP A 175 -15.90 -30.63 -12.80
CA ASP A 175 -14.81 -30.47 -13.78
C ASP A 175 -13.59 -29.75 -13.21
N HIS A 176 -13.74 -29.08 -12.04
CA HIS A 176 -12.68 -28.29 -11.44
C HIS A 176 -12.37 -28.77 -10.00
N GLU A 177 -11.10 -28.67 -9.64
CA GLU A 177 -10.70 -28.94 -8.26
C GLU A 177 -11.39 -27.97 -7.28
N PRO A 178 -11.67 -28.38 -6.05
CA PRO A 178 -12.21 -27.50 -5.02
C PRO A 178 -11.30 -26.28 -4.79
N ASN A 179 -11.89 -25.12 -4.52
CA ASN A 179 -11.20 -23.83 -4.36
C ASN A 179 -10.51 -23.32 -5.64
N THR A 180 -11.02 -23.68 -6.80
CA THR A 180 -10.59 -23.08 -8.08
C THR A 180 -11.56 -21.97 -8.49
N VAL A 181 -11.06 -20.90 -9.05
CA VAL A 181 -11.88 -19.79 -9.57
C VAL A 181 -12.56 -20.26 -10.86
N LEU A 182 -13.89 -20.36 -10.83
CA LEU A 182 -14.71 -20.76 -11.98
C LEU A 182 -14.98 -19.57 -12.90
N ASN A 183 -15.34 -18.44 -12.33
CA ASN A 183 -15.66 -17.24 -13.08
C ASN A 183 -15.22 -16.00 -12.29
N GLU A 184 -14.90 -14.96 -13.04
CA GLU A 184 -14.53 -13.64 -12.52
C GLU A 184 -15.72 -12.69 -12.75
N LEU A 185 -16.42 -12.32 -11.68
CA LEU A 185 -17.57 -11.42 -11.74
C LEU A 185 -17.14 -9.95 -11.86
N GLN A 186 -16.00 -9.62 -11.27
CA GLN A 186 -15.40 -8.32 -11.33
C GLN A 186 -13.88 -8.45 -11.30
N LYS A 187 -13.22 -7.80 -12.25
CA LYS A 187 -11.78 -7.89 -12.42
C LYS A 187 -11.00 -7.22 -11.28
N GLY A 188 -9.97 -7.90 -10.80
CA GLY A 188 -9.03 -7.37 -9.83
C GLY A 188 -7.93 -6.54 -10.49
N TYR A 189 -7.37 -5.58 -9.74
CA TYR A 189 -6.28 -4.72 -10.23
C TYR A 189 -5.22 -4.49 -9.17
N MET A 190 -3.96 -4.45 -9.62
CA MET A 190 -2.79 -4.10 -8.82
C MET A 190 -2.13 -2.85 -9.35
N LEU A 191 -1.61 -2.00 -8.46
CA LEU A 191 -0.72 -0.90 -8.81
C LEU A 191 0.70 -1.28 -8.38
N LYS A 192 1.53 -1.67 -9.34
CA LYS A 192 2.87 -2.22 -9.08
C LYS A 192 2.78 -3.45 -8.16
N GLU A 193 3.17 -3.31 -6.89
CA GLU A 193 3.15 -4.39 -5.89
C GLU A 193 1.97 -4.30 -4.92
N ARG A 194 1.14 -3.27 -5.02
CA ARG A 194 0.02 -3.00 -4.11
C ARG A 194 -1.31 -3.36 -4.74
N LEU A 195 -2.14 -4.08 -4.01
CA LEU A 195 -3.50 -4.40 -4.44
C LEU A 195 -4.37 -3.14 -4.40
N LEU A 196 -4.98 -2.76 -5.54
CA LEU A 196 -5.99 -1.70 -5.63
C LEU A 196 -7.38 -2.22 -5.27
N ARG A 197 -7.73 -3.38 -5.86
CA ARG A 197 -9.02 -4.04 -5.68
C ARG A 197 -8.85 -5.54 -5.94
N PRO A 198 -9.35 -6.44 -5.05
CA PRO A 198 -9.37 -7.87 -5.32
C PRO A 198 -10.31 -8.20 -6.48
N ALA A 199 -10.06 -9.31 -7.15
CA ALA A 199 -10.98 -9.86 -8.12
C ALA A 199 -12.16 -10.52 -7.38
N MET A 200 -13.40 -10.12 -7.70
CA MET A 200 -14.60 -10.80 -7.19
C MET A 200 -14.88 -12.04 -8.00
N VAL A 201 -14.80 -13.20 -7.36
CA VAL A 201 -14.80 -14.49 -8.04
C VAL A 201 -15.85 -15.45 -7.54
N LEU A 202 -16.27 -16.35 -8.43
CA LEU A 202 -17.04 -17.54 -8.13
C LEU A 202 -16.06 -18.71 -7.99
N VAL A 203 -16.14 -19.46 -6.88
CA VAL A 203 -15.18 -20.52 -6.53
C VAL A 203 -15.85 -21.88 -6.59
N SER A 204 -15.12 -22.90 -7.08
CA SER A 204 -15.59 -24.29 -7.09
C SER A 204 -15.67 -24.87 -5.69
N LYS A 205 -16.78 -25.57 -5.41
CA LYS A 205 -16.95 -26.43 -4.25
C LYS A 205 -17.03 -27.89 -4.73
N ARG A 206 -16.51 -28.80 -3.90
CA ARG A 206 -16.63 -30.23 -4.20
C ARG A 206 -18.10 -30.63 -4.33
N SER A 207 -18.45 -31.35 -5.42
CA SER A 207 -19.80 -31.86 -5.61
C SER A 207 -20.13 -32.88 -4.53
N SER A 208 -21.29 -32.73 -3.91
CA SER A 208 -21.80 -33.64 -2.85
C SER A 208 -22.00 -35.06 -3.34
N GLN A 209 -22.04 -35.29 -4.65
CA GLN A 209 -22.14 -36.66 -5.23
C GLN A 209 -20.85 -37.48 -5.11
N GLN A 210 -19.68 -36.86 -5.00
CA GLN A 210 -18.41 -37.56 -4.81
C GLN A 210 -18.23 -38.08 -3.38
N ASP A 211 -18.82 -37.41 -2.39
CA ASP A 211 -18.73 -37.84 -0.97
C ASP A 211 -19.53 -39.10 -0.68
N THR A 212 -20.61 -39.40 -1.44
CA THR A 212 -21.39 -40.62 -1.33
C THR A 212 -20.64 -41.83 -1.87
N THR A 213 -19.95 -41.69 -3.00
CA THR A 213 -19.21 -42.82 -3.61
C THR A 213 -17.99 -43.21 -2.78
N THR A 214 -17.29 -42.24 -2.17
CA THR A 214 -16.13 -42.55 -1.30
C THR A 214 -16.57 -43.18 0.03
N ARG A 215 -17.73 -42.77 0.61
CA ARG A 215 -18.29 -43.39 1.83
C ARG A 215 -18.78 -44.81 1.59
N GLU A 216 -19.41 -45.09 0.45
CA GLU A 216 -19.86 -46.44 0.10
C GLU A 216 -18.68 -47.40 -0.14
N GLN A 217 -17.61 -46.97 -0.77
CA GLN A 217 -16.40 -47.74 -0.98
C GLN A 217 -15.69 -48.08 0.35
N THR A 218 -15.53 -47.08 1.23
CA THR A 218 -14.89 -47.30 2.54
C THR A 218 -15.73 -48.17 3.46
N THR A 219 -17.08 -48.16 3.37
CA THR A 219 -17.96 -48.99 4.14
C THR A 219 -17.95 -50.45 3.61
N ALA A 220 -17.84 -50.65 2.29
CA ALA A 220 -17.76 -51.97 1.66
C ALA A 220 -16.40 -52.63 1.95
N GLU A 221 -15.30 -51.88 1.96
CA GLU A 221 -13.97 -52.40 2.28
C GLU A 221 -13.85 -52.83 3.78
N ASN A 222 -14.41 -52.05 4.68
CA ASN A 222 -14.45 -52.36 6.11
C ASN A 222 -15.41 -53.55 6.43
N ALA A 223 -16.48 -53.71 5.66
CA ALA A 223 -17.37 -54.88 5.82
C ALA A 223 -16.74 -56.19 5.33
N ALA A 224 -15.90 -56.10 4.28
CA ALA A 224 -15.16 -57.29 3.76
C ALA A 224 -14.00 -57.71 4.68
N ALA A 225 -13.38 -56.76 5.39
CA ALA A 225 -12.29 -57.03 6.32
C ALA A 225 -12.76 -57.68 7.65
N ASN A 226 -14.04 -57.55 8.02
CA ASN A 226 -14.59 -58.07 9.30
C ASN A 226 -15.28 -59.42 9.18
N SER A 227 -15.30 -60.06 7.99
CA SER A 227 -15.90 -61.40 7.77
C SER A 227 -14.89 -62.58 7.85
N GLY A 228 -13.68 -62.35 8.36
CA GLY A 228 -12.64 -63.34 8.58
C GLY A 228 -12.87 -64.18 9.85
N GLU A 229 -13.39 -65.33 9.68
CA GLU A 229 -13.36 -66.55 10.50
C GLU A 229 -13.03 -66.44 12.01
N VAL A 230 -14.08 -66.54 12.82
CA VAL A 230 -13.97 -67.04 14.24
C VAL A 230 -14.01 -68.56 14.28
N LYS A 231 -12.87 -69.22 14.30
CA LYS A 231 -12.75 -70.65 14.61
C LYS A 231 -12.86 -70.88 16.12
N ILE A 232 -14.02 -71.29 16.57
CA ILE A 232 -14.24 -71.71 17.95
C ILE A 232 -13.69 -73.17 18.11
N LYS A 233 -12.58 -73.33 18.80
CA LYS A 233 -12.08 -74.64 19.28
C LYS A 233 -12.84 -75.06 20.50
N VAL A 234 -13.79 -76.03 20.34
CA VAL A 234 -14.42 -76.78 21.45
C VAL A 234 -13.44 -77.82 21.93
N LYS A 235 -12.94 -77.69 23.15
CA LYS A 235 -12.19 -78.75 23.85
C LYS A 235 -13.17 -79.61 24.64
N LYS A 236 -13.30 -80.88 24.21
CA LYS A 236 -13.95 -81.95 25.05
C LYS A 236 -12.91 -82.51 26.02
N GLY A 237 -13.25 -82.59 27.26
CA GLY A 237 -12.60 -83.33 28.33
C GLY A 237 -13.53 -83.45 29.51
#